data_7b1bfe70928d766a203687d46f11aeca
#
_entry.id   7b1bfe70928d766a203687d46f11aeca
#
_cell.length_a   1.000
_cell.length_b   1.000
_cell.length_c   1.000
_cell.angle_alpha   90.00
_cell.angle_beta   90.00
_cell.angle_gamma   90.00
#
_symmetry.space_group_name_H-M   'P 1'
#
loop_
_entity.id
_entity.type
_entity.pdbx_description
1 polymer ?
#
loop_
_entity_poly.entity_id
_entity_poly.type
_entity_poly.pdbx_seq_one_letter_code
_entity_poly.pdbx_strand_id
1 'polypeptide(L)'
;LNFAPCVDVNVNPDCPVIGRLQRSFSPSAQRVADCASVWIEEQWNEGVISCLKHFPGHGSSQVDTHLGLADVSHTWKEEELLPYRHLIASATDPFMVMTTHVFNSRLDSRYPATLSQATLTGLLRDSLHFKGVIITDDLAMGAMVQEYPFEEIILNTILAGADMLCLSNNGKDYNADLVPQTVELIFRLVKEGKIEASRIHASAERIRELKKSIR
;
A
#
# COMPACT_ATOMS: atom_id res chain seq x y z
N LEU A 1 -12.68 -6.77 7.10
CA LEU A 1 -11.72 -6.03 6.31
C LEU A 1 -12.09 -6.08 4.84
N ASN A 2 -12.12 -4.94 4.17
CA ASN A 2 -12.31 -4.82 2.73
C ASN A 2 -11.13 -4.05 2.11
N PHE A 3 -10.52 -4.58 1.03
CA PHE A 3 -9.47 -3.90 0.26
C PHE A 3 -10.07 -2.87 -0.70
N ALA A 4 -10.89 -1.99 -0.19
CA ALA A 4 -11.56 -0.86 -0.83
C ALA A 4 -11.73 0.28 0.20
N PRO A 5 -11.92 1.50 -0.28
CA PRO A 5 -12.11 1.95 -1.66
C PRO A 5 -10.81 2.14 -2.44
N CYS A 6 -10.93 2.17 -3.79
CA CYS A 6 -9.86 2.67 -4.66
C CYS A 6 -9.93 4.21 -4.67
N VAL A 7 -8.92 4.85 -4.10
CA VAL A 7 -8.80 6.31 -4.04
C VAL A 7 -7.81 6.88 -5.06
N ASP A 8 -7.40 6.06 -6.02
CA ASP A 8 -6.61 6.54 -7.15
C ASP A 8 -7.42 7.55 -7.97
N VAL A 9 -6.83 8.71 -8.23
CA VAL A 9 -7.44 9.75 -9.06
C VAL A 9 -7.32 9.34 -10.52
N ASN A 10 -8.39 9.44 -11.32
CA ASN A 10 -8.36 9.10 -12.75
C ASN A 10 -7.60 10.16 -13.57
N VAL A 11 -6.30 10.29 -13.30
CA VAL A 11 -5.41 11.23 -13.99
C VAL A 11 -5.17 10.81 -15.43
N ASN A 12 -5.07 9.50 -15.67
CA ASN A 12 -4.93 8.91 -17.00
C ASN A 12 -6.12 7.95 -17.25
N PRO A 13 -7.11 8.35 -18.08
CA PRO A 13 -8.24 7.48 -18.42
C PRO A 13 -7.81 6.16 -19.10
N ASP A 14 -6.63 6.15 -19.74
CA ASP A 14 -6.06 4.97 -20.39
C ASP A 14 -5.20 4.12 -19.46
N CYS A 15 -5.09 4.49 -18.17
CA CYS A 15 -4.39 3.67 -17.18
C CYS A 15 -4.96 2.24 -17.18
N PRO A 16 -4.13 1.22 -17.46
CA PRO A 16 -4.64 -0.14 -17.69
C PRO A 16 -5.31 -0.76 -16.46
N VAL A 17 -4.90 -0.33 -15.26
CA VAL A 17 -5.38 -0.91 -13.99
C VAL A 17 -6.36 -0.01 -13.22
N ILE A 18 -6.50 1.26 -13.59
CA ILE A 18 -7.43 2.19 -12.94
C ILE A 18 -8.46 2.72 -13.92
N GLY A 19 -8.04 3.56 -14.89
CA GLY A 19 -8.95 4.27 -15.80
C GLY A 19 -9.75 3.31 -16.69
N ARG A 20 -9.07 2.42 -17.42
CA ARG A 20 -9.72 1.44 -18.32
C ARG A 20 -10.66 0.48 -17.60
N LEU A 21 -10.38 0.17 -16.34
CA LEU A 21 -11.21 -0.71 -15.53
C LEU A 21 -12.28 0.06 -14.73
N GLN A 22 -12.37 1.38 -14.90
CA GLN A 22 -13.33 2.26 -14.22
C GLN A 22 -13.29 2.09 -12.67
N ARG A 23 -12.11 1.91 -12.09
CA ARG A 23 -11.93 1.67 -10.66
C ARG A 23 -11.91 2.97 -9.85
N SER A 24 -11.62 4.11 -10.46
CA SER A 24 -11.59 5.42 -9.81
C SER A 24 -12.99 6.02 -9.69
N PHE A 25 -13.25 6.73 -8.60
CA PHE A 25 -14.49 7.50 -8.45
C PHE A 25 -14.56 8.71 -9.38
N SER A 26 -13.41 9.36 -9.71
CA SER A 26 -13.40 10.61 -10.46
C SER A 26 -12.00 11.01 -10.93
N PRO A 27 -11.90 11.87 -11.98
CA PRO A 27 -10.68 12.61 -12.26
C PRO A 27 -10.43 13.79 -11.27
N SER A 28 -11.42 14.15 -10.45
CA SER A 28 -11.27 15.17 -9.40
C SER A 28 -10.85 14.51 -8.09
N ALA A 29 -9.66 14.86 -7.59
CA ALA A 29 -9.15 14.34 -6.33
C ALA A 29 -10.06 14.66 -5.13
N GLN A 30 -10.71 15.84 -5.13
CA GLN A 30 -11.67 16.20 -4.08
C GLN A 30 -12.88 15.26 -4.10
N ARG A 31 -13.45 14.99 -5.29
CA ARG A 31 -14.59 14.06 -5.40
C ARG A 31 -14.22 12.63 -5.01
N VAL A 32 -12.99 12.20 -5.31
CA VAL A 32 -12.48 10.89 -4.83
C VAL A 32 -12.46 10.87 -3.32
N ALA A 33 -11.95 11.92 -2.67
CA ALA A 33 -11.93 12.03 -1.23
C ALA A 33 -13.33 12.00 -0.61
N ASP A 34 -14.28 12.79 -1.17
CA ASP A 34 -15.66 12.86 -0.68
C ASP A 34 -16.35 11.47 -0.76
N CYS A 35 -16.25 10.79 -1.89
CA CYS A 35 -16.81 9.45 -2.05
C CYS A 35 -16.17 8.42 -1.11
N ALA A 36 -14.85 8.49 -0.95
CA ALA A 36 -14.13 7.58 -0.06
C ALA A 36 -14.45 7.83 1.41
N SER A 37 -14.71 9.08 1.81
CA SER A 37 -15.13 9.42 3.18
C SER A 37 -16.45 8.72 3.53
N VAL A 38 -17.46 8.83 2.66
CA VAL A 38 -18.75 8.13 2.84
C VAL A 38 -18.56 6.61 2.86
N TRP A 39 -17.69 6.09 1.97
CA TRP A 39 -17.40 4.66 1.92
C TRP A 39 -16.80 4.15 3.23
N ILE A 40 -15.85 4.88 3.82
CA ILE A 40 -15.21 4.51 5.09
C ILE A 40 -16.25 4.49 6.21
N GLU A 41 -17.05 5.56 6.31
CA GLU A 41 -18.09 5.70 7.33
C GLU A 41 -19.11 4.55 7.26
N GLU A 42 -19.67 4.27 6.07
CA GLU A 42 -20.69 3.23 5.90
C GLU A 42 -20.14 1.83 6.16
N GLN A 43 -18.91 1.54 5.72
CA GLN A 43 -18.29 0.25 6.04
C GLN A 43 -18.01 0.10 7.53
N TRP A 44 -17.57 1.18 8.17
CA TRP A 44 -17.32 1.16 9.61
C TRP A 44 -18.59 0.95 10.42
N ASN A 45 -19.72 1.55 10.01
CA ASN A 45 -21.03 1.34 10.61
C ASN A 45 -21.44 -0.15 10.59
N GLU A 46 -21.02 -0.89 9.58
CA GLU A 46 -21.22 -2.34 9.43
C GLU A 46 -20.07 -3.18 10.04
N GLY A 47 -19.15 -2.58 10.80
CA GLY A 47 -18.04 -3.29 11.43
C GLY A 47 -16.95 -3.75 10.45
N VAL A 48 -16.88 -3.15 9.26
CA VAL A 48 -15.89 -3.49 8.23
C VAL A 48 -14.83 -2.39 8.11
N ILE A 49 -13.56 -2.75 8.28
CA ILE A 49 -12.43 -1.83 8.09
C ILE A 49 -12.16 -1.66 6.60
N SER A 50 -12.15 -0.41 6.15
CA SER A 50 -11.74 -0.01 4.80
C SER A 50 -10.23 -0.02 4.62
N CYS A 51 -9.76 -0.22 3.38
CA CYS A 51 -8.35 -0.11 3.02
C CYS A 51 -8.21 0.75 1.77
N LEU A 52 -7.69 1.97 1.95
CA LEU A 52 -7.49 2.93 0.86
C LEU A 52 -6.34 2.49 -0.03
N LYS A 53 -6.53 2.52 -1.35
CA LYS A 53 -5.53 2.05 -2.31
C LYS A 53 -5.52 2.85 -3.60
N HIS A 54 -4.37 2.93 -4.25
CA HIS A 54 -3.05 2.34 -3.98
C HIS A 54 -2.05 3.46 -3.74
N PHE A 55 -1.56 3.60 -2.52
CA PHE A 55 -0.65 4.70 -2.13
C PHE A 55 0.73 4.58 -2.81
N PRO A 56 1.31 5.66 -3.36
CA PRO A 56 0.90 7.07 -3.29
C PRO A 56 0.06 7.57 -4.48
N GLY A 57 -0.59 6.69 -5.23
CA GLY A 57 -1.40 6.94 -6.41
C GLY A 57 -0.94 6.11 -7.60
N HIS A 58 -1.88 5.46 -8.26
CA HIS A 58 -1.66 4.57 -9.42
C HIS A 58 -2.40 5.05 -10.66
N GLY A 59 -3.19 6.15 -10.53
CA GLY A 59 -4.07 6.62 -11.60
C GLY A 59 -3.35 7.22 -12.81
N SER A 60 -2.10 7.64 -12.66
CA SER A 60 -1.25 8.18 -13.73
C SER A 60 -0.41 7.14 -14.48
N SER A 61 -0.45 5.87 -14.05
CA SER A 61 0.34 4.79 -14.63
C SER A 61 -0.04 4.50 -16.09
N GLN A 62 0.97 4.15 -16.88
CA GLN A 62 0.83 3.72 -18.28
C GLN A 62 1.03 2.21 -18.45
N VAL A 63 1.50 1.53 -17.42
CA VAL A 63 1.85 0.11 -17.39
C VAL A 63 1.10 -0.59 -16.26
N ASP A 64 0.79 -1.86 -16.46
CA ASP A 64 0.20 -2.73 -15.45
C ASP A 64 1.30 -3.34 -14.56
N THR A 65 1.26 -3.05 -13.26
CA THR A 65 2.22 -3.57 -12.27
C THR A 65 2.13 -5.09 -12.06
N HIS A 66 1.06 -5.74 -12.53
CA HIS A 66 1.03 -7.21 -12.58
C HIS A 66 2.01 -7.80 -13.60
N LEU A 67 2.35 -7.03 -14.64
CA LEU A 67 3.21 -7.46 -15.74
C LEU A 67 4.68 -7.02 -15.57
N GLY A 68 4.96 -5.99 -14.78
CA GLY A 68 6.29 -5.45 -14.58
C GLY A 68 6.29 -4.12 -13.84
N LEU A 69 7.48 -3.51 -13.68
CA LEU A 69 7.64 -2.25 -12.99
C LEU A 69 7.00 -1.09 -13.78
N ALA A 70 6.13 -0.33 -13.15
CA ALA A 70 5.49 0.86 -13.70
C ALA A 70 6.22 2.11 -13.21
N ASP A 71 6.99 2.76 -14.09
CA ASP A 71 7.63 4.04 -13.81
C ASP A 71 6.65 5.19 -14.04
N VAL A 72 6.30 5.90 -12.96
CA VAL A 72 5.41 7.07 -12.98
C VAL A 72 6.14 8.38 -12.69
N SER A 73 7.47 8.40 -12.73
CA SER A 73 8.29 9.57 -12.39
C SER A 73 7.91 10.84 -13.16
N HIS A 74 7.45 10.69 -14.40
CA HIS A 74 7.06 11.80 -15.28
C HIS A 74 5.55 12.03 -15.38
N THR A 75 4.73 11.06 -14.97
CA THR A 75 3.26 11.11 -15.10
C THR A 75 2.55 11.36 -13.79
N TRP A 76 3.12 10.89 -12.67
CA TRP A 76 2.56 11.06 -11.35
C TRP A 76 2.48 12.55 -10.97
N LYS A 77 1.35 12.92 -10.39
CA LYS A 77 1.08 14.28 -9.94
C LYS A 77 0.79 14.30 -8.44
N GLU A 78 1.20 15.39 -7.80
CA GLU A 78 0.98 15.58 -6.36
C GLU A 78 -0.51 15.61 -5.98
N GLU A 79 -1.39 15.91 -6.92
CA GLU A 79 -2.84 15.82 -6.73
C GLU A 79 -3.33 14.41 -6.40
N GLU A 80 -2.59 13.36 -6.77
CA GLU A 80 -2.90 11.97 -6.42
C GLU A 80 -2.78 11.71 -4.91
N LEU A 81 -2.07 12.57 -4.16
CA LEU A 81 -2.00 12.52 -2.70
C LEU A 81 -3.18 13.23 -2.00
N LEU A 82 -3.94 14.07 -2.69
CA LEU A 82 -5.02 14.86 -2.07
C LEU A 82 -6.07 13.99 -1.37
N PRO A 83 -6.55 12.87 -1.93
CA PRO A 83 -7.49 11.99 -1.23
C PRO A 83 -6.91 11.49 0.11
N TYR A 84 -5.66 11.07 0.13
CA TYR A 84 -4.99 10.61 1.35
C TYR A 84 -4.83 11.72 2.38
N ARG A 85 -4.36 12.91 1.96
CA ARG A 85 -4.24 14.09 2.84
C ARG A 85 -5.56 14.44 3.49
N HIS A 86 -6.64 14.49 2.69
CA HIS A 86 -7.97 14.82 3.17
C HIS A 86 -8.46 13.76 4.17
N LEU A 87 -8.43 12.49 3.79
CA LEU A 87 -8.96 11.39 4.61
C LEU A 87 -8.17 11.18 5.91
N ILE A 88 -6.84 11.30 5.87
CA ILE A 88 -6.01 11.20 7.08
C ILE A 88 -6.29 12.35 8.05
N ALA A 89 -6.58 13.56 7.53
CA ALA A 89 -6.85 14.71 8.36
C ALA A 89 -8.29 14.79 8.92
N SER A 90 -9.26 14.20 8.22
CA SER A 90 -10.70 14.39 8.51
C SER A 90 -11.43 13.15 8.99
N ALA A 91 -11.00 11.93 8.61
CA ALA A 91 -11.70 10.72 9.00
C ALA A 91 -11.57 10.44 10.51
N THR A 92 -12.70 10.15 11.14
CA THR A 92 -12.79 9.73 12.55
C THR A 92 -12.71 8.21 12.70
N ASP A 93 -13.06 7.48 11.65
CA ASP A 93 -13.15 6.04 11.63
C ASP A 93 -11.83 5.40 11.18
N PRO A 94 -11.47 4.23 11.75
CA PRO A 94 -10.21 3.59 11.42
C PRO A 94 -10.23 3.02 10.01
N PHE A 95 -9.12 3.20 9.29
CA PHE A 95 -8.88 2.60 7.99
C PHE A 95 -7.41 2.19 7.82
N MET A 96 -7.16 1.35 6.85
CA MET A 96 -5.81 0.95 6.43
C MET A 96 -5.42 1.67 5.14
N VAL A 97 -4.13 1.68 4.85
CA VAL A 97 -3.60 2.14 3.56
C VAL A 97 -2.83 1.00 2.91
N MET A 98 -3.18 0.68 1.66
CA MET A 98 -2.46 -0.28 0.82
C MET A 98 -1.49 0.45 -0.10
N THR A 99 -0.26 -0.06 -0.17
CA THR A 99 0.78 0.49 -1.04
C THR A 99 0.57 0.08 -2.50
N THR A 100 1.33 0.69 -3.41
CA THR A 100 1.47 0.22 -4.79
C THR A 100 2.93 -0.05 -5.14
N HIS A 101 3.16 -0.85 -6.20
CA HIS A 101 4.51 -1.18 -6.69
C HIS A 101 4.99 -0.22 -7.80
N VAL A 102 4.40 0.98 -7.90
CA VAL A 102 4.90 1.97 -8.87
C VAL A 102 6.26 2.51 -8.45
N PHE A 103 7.12 2.73 -9.42
CA PHE A 103 8.38 3.44 -9.25
C PHE A 103 8.19 4.92 -9.54
N ASN A 104 8.73 5.78 -8.67
CA ASN A 104 8.73 7.21 -8.86
C ASN A 104 10.06 7.80 -8.36
N SER A 105 10.97 8.09 -9.29
CA SER A 105 12.31 8.61 -8.95
C SER A 105 12.31 9.95 -8.22
N ARG A 106 11.19 10.68 -8.24
CA ARG A 106 11.01 11.94 -7.49
C ARG A 106 10.73 11.70 -6.01
N LEU A 107 10.23 10.51 -5.63
CA LEU A 107 9.99 10.11 -4.25
C LEU A 107 11.15 9.25 -3.71
N ASP A 108 11.61 8.30 -4.54
CA ASP A 108 12.74 7.43 -4.22
C ASP A 108 13.45 7.04 -5.53
N SER A 109 14.75 7.33 -5.61
CA SER A 109 15.53 7.04 -6.82
C SER A 109 15.94 5.57 -6.96
N ARG A 110 15.66 4.74 -5.96
CA ARG A 110 16.13 3.34 -5.90
C ARG A 110 15.00 2.32 -5.89
N TYR A 111 13.94 2.58 -5.13
CA TYR A 111 12.91 1.58 -4.85
C TYR A 111 11.51 2.03 -5.27
N PRO A 112 10.64 1.09 -5.70
CA PRO A 112 9.22 1.35 -5.86
C PRO A 112 8.57 1.65 -4.50
N ALA A 113 7.39 2.27 -4.53
CA ALA A 113 6.75 2.81 -3.34
C ALA A 113 6.64 1.80 -2.18
N THR A 114 6.32 0.53 -2.46
CA THR A 114 6.21 -0.53 -1.43
C THR A 114 7.54 -0.81 -0.71
N LEU A 115 8.69 -0.66 -1.37
CA LEU A 115 10.02 -0.91 -0.80
C LEU A 115 10.70 0.37 -0.30
N SER A 116 10.06 1.53 -0.50
CA SER A 116 10.67 2.84 -0.26
C SER A 116 10.37 3.36 1.15
N GLN A 117 11.41 3.49 1.98
CA GLN A 117 11.31 4.16 3.27
C GLN A 117 10.93 5.64 3.11
N ALA A 118 11.44 6.31 2.06
CA ALA A 118 11.08 7.70 1.78
C ALA A 118 9.57 7.85 1.52
N THR A 119 8.96 6.86 0.84
CA THR A 119 7.53 6.88 0.54
C THR A 119 6.67 6.46 1.74
N LEU A 120 6.96 5.32 2.39
CA LEU A 120 6.06 4.82 3.44
C LEU A 120 6.31 5.48 4.78
N THR A 121 7.55 5.63 5.20
CA THR A 121 7.87 6.32 6.44
C THR A 121 7.86 7.84 6.22
N GLY A 122 8.69 8.35 5.32
CA GLY A 122 8.87 9.80 5.13
C GLY A 122 7.60 10.51 4.66
N LEU A 123 6.95 10.01 3.60
CA LEU A 123 5.77 10.68 3.06
C LEU A 123 4.50 10.30 3.84
N LEU A 124 4.16 9.00 3.96
CA LEU A 124 2.88 8.59 4.54
C LEU A 124 2.84 8.76 6.06
N ARG A 125 3.88 8.32 6.80
CA ARG A 125 3.91 8.42 8.26
C ARG A 125 4.23 9.84 8.73
N ASP A 126 5.37 10.41 8.26
CA ASP A 126 5.91 11.63 8.84
C ASP A 126 5.23 12.87 8.26
N SER A 127 5.09 12.97 6.92
CA SER A 127 4.54 14.15 6.26
C SER A 127 3.00 14.19 6.27
N LEU A 128 2.34 13.05 6.05
CA LEU A 128 0.88 12.95 6.06
C LEU A 128 0.31 12.55 7.45
N HIS A 129 1.17 12.22 8.41
CA HIS A 129 0.83 11.86 9.78
C HIS A 129 -0.09 10.64 9.93
N PHE A 130 -0.03 9.70 8.97
CA PHE A 130 -0.83 8.48 9.05
C PHE A 130 -0.36 7.55 10.17
N LYS A 131 -1.24 7.22 11.11
CA LYS A 131 -0.94 6.38 12.28
C LYS A 131 -1.50 4.97 12.19
N GLY A 132 -2.36 4.71 11.20
CA GLY A 132 -3.02 3.41 11.02
C GLY A 132 -2.09 2.33 10.43
N VAL A 133 -2.68 1.20 10.08
CA VAL A 133 -1.96 0.04 9.51
C VAL A 133 -1.66 0.28 8.03
N ILE A 134 -0.40 0.07 7.63
CA ILE A 134 0.03 0.02 6.23
C ILE A 134 0.13 -1.45 5.82
N ILE A 135 -0.60 -1.82 4.77
CA ILE A 135 -0.51 -3.14 4.12
C ILE A 135 0.09 -2.99 2.72
N THR A 136 0.82 -3.99 2.25
CA THR A 136 1.29 -4.00 0.87
C THR A 136 0.19 -4.40 -0.10
N ASP A 137 0.31 -4.01 -1.38
CA ASP A 137 -0.26 -4.79 -2.47
C ASP A 137 0.45 -6.15 -2.54
N ASP A 138 -0.02 -7.06 -3.40
CA ASP A 138 0.50 -8.43 -3.45
C ASP A 138 1.97 -8.46 -3.85
N LEU A 139 2.82 -8.93 -2.93
CA LEU A 139 4.27 -9.02 -3.14
C LEU A 139 4.68 -10.08 -4.17
N ALA A 140 3.75 -10.90 -4.66
CA ALA A 140 3.99 -11.85 -5.75
C ALA A 140 3.74 -11.24 -7.15
N MET A 141 3.36 -9.96 -7.25
CA MET A 141 3.16 -9.28 -8.53
C MET A 141 4.46 -9.14 -9.33
N GLY A 142 4.33 -9.12 -10.67
CA GLY A 142 5.45 -9.05 -11.60
C GLY A 142 6.41 -7.89 -11.34
N ALA A 143 5.92 -6.72 -10.98
CA ALA A 143 6.73 -5.56 -10.60
C ALA A 143 7.71 -5.82 -9.43
N MET A 144 7.45 -6.83 -8.63
CA MET A 144 8.27 -7.19 -7.48
C MET A 144 9.19 -8.37 -7.81
N VAL A 145 8.61 -9.51 -8.18
CA VAL A 145 9.36 -10.78 -8.29
C VAL A 145 10.28 -10.85 -9.51
N GLN A 146 10.06 -10.00 -10.53
CA GLN A 146 10.95 -9.91 -11.68
C GLN A 146 12.18 -9.03 -11.42
N GLU A 147 12.05 -8.07 -10.51
CA GLU A 147 13.08 -7.05 -10.28
C GLU A 147 13.92 -7.32 -9.01
N TYR A 148 13.35 -8.01 -8.01
CA TYR A 148 13.98 -8.17 -6.70
C TYR A 148 13.94 -9.60 -6.19
N PRO A 149 15.02 -10.10 -5.55
CA PRO A 149 15.00 -11.34 -4.80
C PRO A 149 13.97 -11.30 -3.65
N PHE A 150 13.33 -12.43 -3.37
CA PHE A 150 12.27 -12.50 -2.34
C PHE A 150 12.72 -12.00 -0.96
N GLU A 151 13.94 -12.33 -0.53
CA GLU A 151 14.50 -11.83 0.74
C GLU A 151 14.60 -10.29 0.73
N GLU A 152 15.01 -9.69 -0.38
CA GLU A 152 15.12 -8.23 -0.52
C GLU A 152 13.73 -7.57 -0.49
N ILE A 153 12.74 -8.18 -1.14
CA ILE A 153 11.33 -7.73 -1.09
C ILE A 153 10.86 -7.66 0.36
N ILE A 154 10.98 -8.77 1.10
CA ILE A 154 10.51 -8.86 2.49
C ILE A 154 11.26 -7.88 3.40
N LEU A 155 12.58 -7.85 3.30
CA LEU A 155 13.42 -6.96 4.11
C LEU A 155 13.05 -5.48 3.89
N ASN A 156 13.09 -5.03 2.64
CA ASN A 156 12.87 -3.62 2.34
C ASN A 156 11.42 -3.19 2.58
N THR A 157 10.43 -4.05 2.35
CA THR A 157 9.03 -3.78 2.69
C THR A 157 8.86 -3.48 4.19
N ILE A 158 9.47 -4.29 5.05
CA ILE A 158 9.40 -4.08 6.51
C ILE A 158 10.17 -2.82 6.92
N LEU A 159 11.37 -2.62 6.36
CA LEU A 159 12.18 -1.43 6.64
C LEU A 159 11.53 -0.15 6.11
N ALA A 160 10.82 -0.21 4.99
CA ALA A 160 10.06 0.91 4.44
C ALA A 160 8.94 1.39 5.37
N GLY A 161 8.36 0.50 6.18
CA GLY A 161 7.33 0.90 7.15
C GLY A 161 6.01 0.16 7.02
N ALA A 162 5.88 -0.86 6.14
CA ALA A 162 4.68 -1.67 6.04
C ALA A 162 4.48 -2.53 7.30
N ASP A 163 3.24 -2.67 7.76
CA ASP A 163 2.87 -3.43 8.94
C ASP A 163 2.34 -4.82 8.61
N MET A 164 1.71 -4.97 7.45
CA MET A 164 1.17 -6.23 6.95
C MET A 164 1.67 -6.49 5.53
N LEU A 165 1.96 -7.74 5.24
CA LEU A 165 2.41 -8.22 3.94
C LEU A 165 1.27 -8.99 3.27
N CYS A 166 0.90 -8.59 2.05
CA CYS A 166 -0.04 -9.35 1.22
C CYS A 166 0.73 -10.36 0.37
N LEU A 167 0.39 -11.63 0.51
CA LEU A 167 0.96 -12.75 -0.23
C LEU A 167 -0.20 -13.57 -0.78
N SER A 168 -0.67 -13.27 -2.00
CA SER A 168 -1.86 -13.90 -2.56
C SER A 168 -1.66 -15.38 -2.89
N ASN A 169 -0.43 -15.77 -3.24
CA ASN A 169 -0.08 -17.15 -3.59
C ASN A 169 -1.03 -17.78 -4.64
N ASN A 170 -1.53 -16.95 -5.55
CA ASN A 170 -2.52 -17.33 -6.58
C ASN A 170 -1.89 -17.48 -7.98
N GLY A 171 -0.56 -17.45 -8.07
CA GLY A 171 0.20 -17.63 -9.30
C GLY A 171 0.18 -19.05 -9.81
N LYS A 172 0.84 -19.28 -10.98
CA LYS A 172 0.96 -20.61 -11.60
C LYS A 172 1.72 -21.59 -10.70
N ASP A 173 2.67 -21.08 -9.93
CA ASP A 173 3.54 -21.86 -9.04
C ASP A 173 3.05 -21.68 -7.60
N TYR A 174 1.93 -22.32 -7.28
CA TYR A 174 1.39 -22.33 -5.92
C TYR A 174 2.40 -22.96 -4.94
N ASN A 175 2.74 -22.22 -3.87
CA ASN A 175 3.64 -22.70 -2.81
C ASN A 175 2.87 -22.77 -1.48
N ALA A 176 2.53 -24.00 -1.04
CA ALA A 176 1.82 -24.22 0.23
C ALA A 176 2.59 -23.69 1.44
N ASP A 177 3.92 -23.62 1.35
CA ASP A 177 4.80 -23.21 2.44
C ASP A 177 5.19 -21.71 2.38
N LEU A 178 4.63 -20.93 1.45
CA LEU A 178 5.02 -19.52 1.26
C LEU A 178 4.92 -18.71 2.56
N VAL A 179 3.82 -18.84 3.30
CA VAL A 179 3.62 -18.10 4.55
C VAL A 179 4.56 -18.58 5.65
N PRO A 180 4.68 -19.88 5.97
CA PRO A 180 5.69 -20.39 6.90
C PRO A 180 7.12 -19.94 6.55
N GLN A 181 7.54 -20.07 5.30
CA GLN A 181 8.85 -19.64 4.82
C GLN A 181 9.08 -18.14 5.00
N THR A 182 8.06 -17.32 4.74
CA THR A 182 8.14 -15.87 4.97
C THR A 182 8.30 -15.55 6.44
N VAL A 183 7.59 -16.23 7.33
CA VAL A 183 7.71 -16.03 8.78
C VAL A 183 9.12 -16.43 9.26
N GLU A 184 9.64 -17.57 8.81
CA GLU A 184 11.00 -18.01 9.13
C GLU A 184 12.05 -17.03 8.62
N LEU A 185 11.87 -16.52 7.40
CA LEU A 185 12.74 -15.49 6.83
C LEU A 185 12.76 -14.22 7.70
N ILE A 186 11.59 -13.70 8.08
CA ILE A 186 11.50 -12.51 8.95
C ILE A 186 12.18 -12.78 10.28
N PHE A 187 11.95 -13.94 10.90
CA PHE A 187 12.59 -14.31 12.15
C PHE A 187 14.12 -14.36 12.02
N ARG A 188 14.63 -14.92 10.93
CA ARG A 188 16.06 -14.95 10.62
C ARG A 188 16.63 -13.54 10.46
N LEU A 189 15.96 -12.66 9.71
CA LEU A 189 16.39 -11.27 9.50
C LEU A 189 16.43 -10.48 10.80
N VAL A 190 15.51 -10.72 11.72
CA VAL A 190 15.54 -10.12 13.06
C VAL A 190 16.72 -10.68 13.86
N LYS A 191 16.95 -11.99 13.85
CA LYS A 191 18.06 -12.62 14.57
C LYS A 191 19.43 -12.18 14.05
N GLU A 192 19.53 -11.88 12.75
CA GLU A 192 20.73 -11.33 12.11
C GLU A 192 20.91 -9.82 12.36
N GLY A 193 19.97 -9.16 13.02
CA GLY A 193 20.00 -7.72 13.27
C GLY A 193 19.73 -6.86 12.02
N LYS A 194 19.24 -7.44 10.91
CA LYS A 194 18.84 -6.71 9.70
C LYS A 194 17.51 -5.98 9.88
N ILE A 195 16.64 -6.51 10.74
CA ILE A 195 15.39 -5.89 11.17
C ILE A 195 15.42 -5.77 12.68
N GLU A 196 15.23 -4.55 13.20
CA GLU A 196 15.12 -4.33 14.63
C GLU A 196 13.83 -4.96 15.17
N ALA A 197 13.91 -5.69 16.30
CA ALA A 197 12.74 -6.30 16.92
C ALA A 197 11.67 -5.26 17.28
N SER A 198 12.08 -4.05 17.67
CA SER A 198 11.20 -2.91 17.92
C SER A 198 10.33 -2.55 16.72
N ARG A 199 10.85 -2.71 15.48
CA ARG A 199 10.08 -2.48 14.25
C ARG A 199 8.92 -3.47 14.11
N ILE A 200 9.16 -4.75 14.42
CA ILE A 200 8.12 -5.79 14.41
C ILE A 200 7.09 -5.52 15.51
N HIS A 201 7.55 -5.18 16.72
CA HIS A 201 6.66 -4.85 17.84
C HIS A 201 5.75 -3.66 17.51
N ALA A 202 6.28 -2.60 16.88
CA ALA A 202 5.49 -1.44 16.48
C ALA A 202 4.40 -1.80 15.47
N SER A 203 4.66 -2.69 14.51
CA SER A 203 3.65 -3.20 13.59
C SER A 203 2.58 -4.03 14.30
N ALA A 204 3.00 -4.94 15.15
CA ALA A 204 2.09 -5.79 15.91
C ALA A 204 1.16 -4.96 16.80
N GLU A 205 1.65 -3.87 17.38
CA GLU A 205 0.84 -2.96 18.19
C GLU A 205 -0.22 -2.23 17.35
N ARG A 206 0.14 -1.64 16.20
CA ARG A 206 -0.83 -1.01 15.30
C ARG A 206 -1.93 -1.98 14.86
N ILE A 207 -1.53 -3.22 14.52
CA ILE A 207 -2.49 -4.27 14.13
C ILE A 207 -3.41 -4.65 15.30
N ARG A 208 -2.90 -4.75 16.53
CA ARG A 208 -3.71 -5.03 17.73
C ARG A 208 -4.70 -3.90 18.00
N GLU A 209 -4.26 -2.64 17.93
CA GLU A 209 -5.14 -1.48 18.13
C GLU A 209 -6.25 -1.44 17.07
N LEU A 210 -5.90 -1.69 15.80
CA LEU A 210 -6.90 -1.80 14.74
C LEU A 210 -7.91 -2.92 15.01
N LYS A 211 -7.46 -4.09 15.47
CA LYS A 211 -8.35 -5.21 15.81
C LYS A 211 -9.25 -4.93 17.00
N LYS A 212 -8.78 -4.18 18.01
CA LYS A 212 -9.60 -3.79 19.18
C LYS A 212 -10.71 -2.81 18.80
N SER A 213 -10.55 -2.04 17.71
CA SER A 213 -11.57 -1.11 17.26
C SER A 213 -12.77 -1.80 16.59
N ILE A 214 -12.62 -3.05 16.14
CA ILE A 214 -13.71 -3.83 15.56
C ILE A 214 -14.68 -4.25 16.68
N ARG A 215 -15.95 -3.93 16.51
CA ARG A 215 -17.03 -4.27 17.44
C ARG A 215 -17.56 -5.67 17.24
#